data_d92c738e38f76515b030f5c58d786374
#
_entry.id   d92c738e38f76515b030f5c58d786374
#
_cell.length_a   1.000
_cell.length_b   1.000
_cell.length_c   1.000
_cell.angle_alpha   90.00
_cell.angle_beta   90.00
_cell.angle_gamma   90.00
#
_symmetry.space_group_name_H-M   'P 1'
#
loop_
_entity.id
_entity.type
_entity.pdbx_description
1 polymer ?
#
loop_
_entity_poly.entity_id
_entity_poly.type
_entity_poly.pdbx_seq_one_letter_code
_entity_poly.pdbx_strand_id
1 'polypeptide(L)'
;MTNIDIARQEDSRVLTWSLRNIQNFVYNSCLFEFEDIINEVDKTDIYSPPQFDATGRVLNKTIVSTTRHVKPLPLTSVNPYRKAESLDREYDMYFVTLDFPWYGSSINLMKDWRKKCKTAVCYIVEIWTEDLPKMKNFMKFFDQFDLICIGTHHVLKDVQAMTDTPCVFVPPGVDTIKFCPDFDAEKSRSIDVCNLGRRSPSTHSALLNKAEQEDFFYYHELTNGSVLRIGDHQHHRTLTANILKSSRYYITNYAKADMPKLIAGEYEIGYRFFEGAAAGAVLIGAQPKGDLYGKYFGWEDSIIPVSFDEPNISKIIDELDAQPGYIESIQARNAMNSLLQHDWVYRWEMILEALGQAPTPGVIARKQKLKEMAAAIEPRARSVKAATTQVTPVEEAVLAR
;
A
#
# COMPACT_ATOMS: atom_id res chain seq x y z
N MET A 1 13.06 -16.94 29.06
CA MET A 1 12.58 -17.43 27.76
C MET A 1 11.76 -16.33 27.19
N THR A 2 12.26 -15.60 26.22
CA THR A 2 11.47 -14.60 25.49
C THR A 2 10.51 -15.38 24.61
N ASN A 3 9.21 -15.31 24.94
CA ASN A 3 8.16 -15.85 24.06
C ASN A 3 8.25 -15.09 22.73
N ILE A 4 8.71 -15.80 21.72
CA ILE A 4 8.66 -15.34 20.34
C ILE A 4 7.19 -15.53 19.94
N ASP A 5 6.46 -14.43 19.73
CA ASP A 5 5.10 -14.46 19.20
C ASP A 5 5.15 -14.89 17.74
N ILE A 6 5.19 -16.21 17.53
CA ILE A 6 4.92 -16.81 16.23
C ILE A 6 3.45 -17.24 16.28
N ALA A 7 2.61 -16.60 15.46
CA ALA A 7 1.30 -17.16 15.16
C ALA A 7 1.54 -18.41 14.30
N ARG A 8 1.54 -19.58 14.94
CA ARG A 8 1.86 -20.87 14.29
C ARG A 8 0.60 -21.56 13.79
N GLN A 9 0.68 -22.10 12.61
CA GLN A 9 -0.32 -23.05 12.06
C GLN A 9 0.30 -24.44 11.91
N GLU A 10 -0.51 -25.47 12.04
CA GLU A 10 -0.10 -26.82 11.64
C GLU A 10 0.22 -26.83 10.14
N ASP A 11 1.31 -27.49 9.75
CA ASP A 11 1.78 -27.63 8.37
C ASP A 11 2.03 -26.30 7.61
N SER A 12 2.49 -25.26 8.30
CA SER A 12 2.90 -24.03 7.62
C SER A 12 4.04 -24.28 6.65
N ARG A 13 3.84 -23.87 5.39
CA ARG A 13 4.86 -23.92 4.35
C ARG A 13 5.62 -22.61 4.16
N VAL A 14 5.04 -21.49 4.62
CA VAL A 14 5.60 -20.15 4.53
C VAL A 14 5.97 -19.64 5.92
N LEU A 15 7.14 -19.05 6.04
CA LEU A 15 7.52 -18.23 7.19
C LEU A 15 7.53 -16.76 6.75
N THR A 16 6.65 -15.95 7.31
CA THR A 16 6.64 -14.50 7.07
C THR A 16 7.43 -13.78 8.17
N TRP A 17 8.46 -13.03 7.75
CA TRP A 17 9.15 -12.08 8.62
C TRP A 17 8.43 -10.74 8.60
N SER A 18 7.87 -10.35 9.75
CA SER A 18 7.06 -9.15 9.89
C SER A 18 7.73 -8.07 10.71
N LEU A 19 7.64 -6.82 10.27
CA LEU A 19 8.13 -5.67 11.03
C LEU A 19 7.14 -5.15 12.10
N ARG A 20 6.04 -5.86 12.40
CA ARG A 20 4.94 -5.42 13.30
C ARG A 20 5.42 -4.88 14.65
N ASN A 21 6.43 -5.51 15.24
CA ASN A 21 6.98 -5.07 16.53
C ASN A 21 8.05 -3.99 16.40
N ILE A 22 8.77 -3.92 15.27
CA ILE A 22 9.88 -2.96 15.05
C ILE A 22 9.35 -1.66 14.46
N GLN A 23 8.45 -1.75 13.47
CA GLN A 23 7.95 -0.66 12.64
C GLN A 23 6.42 -0.57 12.68
N ASN A 24 5.84 -0.59 13.87
CA ASN A 24 4.40 -0.53 14.10
C ASN A 24 3.82 0.88 13.83
N PHE A 25 4.12 1.42 12.66
CA PHE A 25 3.62 2.73 12.25
C PHE A 25 2.31 2.60 11.47
N VAL A 26 1.48 3.64 11.53
CA VAL A 26 0.18 3.69 10.84
C VAL A 26 0.34 3.38 9.35
N TYR A 27 1.35 3.93 8.69
CA TYR A 27 1.58 3.73 7.26
C TYR A 27 1.98 2.29 6.89
N ASN A 28 2.46 1.49 7.85
CA ASN A 28 2.78 0.08 7.64
C ASN A 28 1.59 -0.86 7.87
N SER A 29 0.45 -0.36 8.34
CA SER A 29 -0.72 -1.19 8.62
C SER A 29 -1.26 -1.91 7.38
N CYS A 30 -1.14 -1.30 6.20
CA CYS A 30 -1.50 -1.92 4.93
C CYS A 30 -0.56 -3.08 4.56
N LEU A 31 0.73 -2.99 4.90
CA LEU A 31 1.69 -4.07 4.71
C LEU A 31 1.39 -5.26 5.64
N PHE A 32 1.05 -4.98 6.90
CA PHE A 32 0.64 -6.02 7.85
C PHE A 32 -0.71 -6.66 7.46
N GLU A 33 -1.61 -5.90 6.82
CA GLU A 33 -2.81 -6.45 6.21
C GLU A 33 -2.48 -7.43 5.08
N PHE A 34 -1.47 -7.16 4.25
CA PHE A 34 -0.98 -8.11 3.24
C PHE A 34 -0.50 -9.42 3.88
N GLU A 35 0.30 -9.34 4.93
CA GLU A 35 0.76 -10.52 5.68
C GLU A 35 -0.42 -11.32 6.26
N ASP A 36 -1.46 -10.64 6.76
CA ASP A 36 -2.67 -11.30 7.26
C ASP A 36 -3.43 -12.04 6.15
N ILE A 37 -3.52 -11.43 4.95
CA ILE A 37 -4.15 -12.08 3.79
C ILE A 37 -3.34 -13.29 3.33
N ILE A 38 -2.01 -13.21 3.31
CA ILE A 38 -1.17 -14.38 3.02
C ILE A 38 -1.47 -15.49 4.03
N ASN A 39 -1.56 -15.15 5.33
CA ASN A 39 -1.87 -16.11 6.38
C ASN A 39 -3.28 -16.73 6.25
N GLU A 40 -4.23 -16.01 5.65
CA GLU A 40 -5.58 -16.53 5.37
C GLU A 40 -5.59 -17.51 4.19
N VAL A 41 -4.84 -17.19 3.11
CA VAL A 41 -4.93 -17.91 1.83
C VAL A 41 -3.83 -18.96 1.62
N ASP A 42 -2.81 -18.93 2.47
CA ASP A 42 -1.68 -19.85 2.44
C ASP A 42 -1.30 -20.26 3.87
N LYS A 43 -0.75 -21.45 4.04
CA LYS A 43 -0.33 -21.93 5.36
C LYS A 43 0.95 -21.21 5.79
N THR A 44 0.83 -20.23 6.69
CA THR A 44 1.90 -19.30 7.03
C THR A 44 2.10 -19.18 8.53
N ASP A 45 3.36 -19.22 8.98
CA ASP A 45 3.75 -18.73 10.31
C ASP A 45 4.20 -17.28 10.19
N ILE A 46 3.72 -16.41 11.06
CA ILE A 46 4.17 -15.02 11.12
C ILE A 46 5.11 -14.85 12.29
N TYR A 47 6.36 -14.50 11.99
CA TYR A 47 7.36 -14.16 12.98
C TYR A 47 7.58 -12.65 13.06
N SER A 48 7.37 -12.07 14.23
CA SER A 48 7.60 -10.65 14.50
C SER A 48 8.74 -10.51 15.49
N PRO A 49 9.94 -10.07 15.06
CA PRO A 49 11.09 -9.94 15.97
C PRO A 49 10.79 -8.90 17.06
N PRO A 50 11.39 -9.04 18.25
CA PRO A 50 11.21 -8.08 19.32
C PRO A 50 11.80 -6.72 18.93
N GLN A 51 11.36 -5.66 19.62
CA GLN A 51 11.98 -4.35 19.48
C GLN A 51 13.47 -4.41 19.87
N PHE A 52 14.27 -3.63 19.18
CA PHE A 52 15.68 -3.47 19.57
C PHE A 52 15.79 -2.90 20.99
N ASP A 53 16.62 -3.51 21.82
CA ASP A 53 17.04 -2.89 23.08
C ASP A 53 17.88 -1.62 22.83
N ALA A 54 18.29 -0.90 23.87
CA ALA A 54 19.03 0.33 23.72
C ALA A 54 20.32 0.14 22.90
N THR A 55 21.05 -0.93 23.15
CA THR A 55 22.30 -1.27 22.44
C THR A 55 22.02 -1.67 20.98
N GLY A 56 20.98 -2.50 20.74
CA GLY A 56 20.57 -2.92 19.40
C GLY A 56 20.11 -1.73 18.55
N ARG A 57 19.39 -0.75 19.13
CA ARG A 57 19.04 0.49 18.42
C ARG A 57 20.26 1.27 17.95
N VAL A 58 21.25 1.44 18.82
CA VAL A 58 22.51 2.13 18.48
C VAL A 58 23.25 1.35 17.39
N LEU A 59 23.36 0.03 17.54
CA LEU A 59 24.02 -0.82 16.56
C LEU A 59 23.31 -0.77 15.20
N ASN A 60 21.99 -0.93 15.18
CA ASN A 60 21.23 -0.84 13.94
C ASN A 60 21.36 0.54 13.25
N LYS A 61 21.30 1.63 14.01
CA LYS A 61 21.55 2.98 13.50
C LYS A 61 22.94 3.10 12.90
N THR A 62 23.95 2.53 13.54
CA THR A 62 25.34 2.52 13.06
C THR A 62 25.47 1.70 11.78
N ILE A 63 24.88 0.50 11.72
CA ILE A 63 24.85 -0.36 10.53
C ILE A 63 24.24 0.43 9.35
N VAL A 64 23.05 0.98 9.55
CA VAL A 64 22.33 1.73 8.51
C VAL A 64 23.15 2.95 8.05
N SER A 65 23.64 3.77 8.97
CA SER A 65 24.43 4.96 8.64
C SER A 65 25.72 4.62 7.90
N THR A 66 26.45 3.61 8.37
CA THR A 66 27.74 3.23 7.75
C THR A 66 27.52 2.59 6.38
N THR A 67 26.50 1.74 6.23
CA THR A 67 26.16 1.12 4.94
C THR A 67 25.76 2.15 3.89
N ARG A 68 25.08 3.22 4.29
CA ARG A 68 24.71 4.33 3.37
C ARG A 68 25.92 5.10 2.84
N HIS A 69 26.98 5.22 3.59
CA HIS A 69 28.08 6.17 3.30
C HIS A 69 29.42 5.50 2.97
N VAL A 70 29.60 4.24 3.30
CA VAL A 70 30.86 3.52 3.14
C VAL A 70 30.69 2.39 2.11
N LYS A 71 31.74 2.10 1.32
CA LYS A 71 31.78 0.94 0.40
C LYS A 71 31.39 -0.36 1.13
N PRO A 72 30.84 -1.36 0.41
CA PRO A 72 30.17 -2.50 1.00
C PRO A 72 31.05 -3.22 2.02
N LEU A 73 30.86 -2.87 3.27
CA LEU A 73 31.30 -3.69 4.39
C LEU A 73 30.24 -4.77 4.61
N PRO A 74 30.59 -5.96 5.12
CA PRO A 74 29.62 -7.01 5.42
C PRO A 74 28.73 -6.65 6.63
N LEU A 75 28.46 -5.36 6.82
CA LEU A 75 27.66 -4.84 7.94
C LEU A 75 26.20 -5.28 7.83
N THR A 76 25.72 -5.51 6.62
CA THR A 76 24.38 -6.09 6.42
C THR A 76 24.26 -7.51 6.97
N SER A 77 25.38 -8.22 7.19
CA SER A 77 25.43 -9.52 7.86
C SER A 77 25.53 -9.43 9.38
N VAL A 78 25.67 -8.20 9.93
CA VAL A 78 25.75 -8.01 11.39
C VAL A 78 24.37 -8.11 12.00
N ASN A 79 24.23 -8.96 13.02
CA ASN A 79 23.00 -9.07 13.78
C ASN A 79 22.88 -7.89 14.78
N PRO A 80 21.87 -7.00 14.65
CA PRO A 80 21.66 -5.92 15.61
C PRO A 80 21.10 -6.39 16.96
N TYR A 81 20.75 -7.68 17.10
CA TYR A 81 20.31 -8.29 18.34
C TYR A 81 21.47 -8.99 19.04
N ARG A 82 21.41 -9.07 20.38
CA ARG A 82 22.47 -9.73 21.17
C ARG A 82 22.47 -11.24 21.05
N LYS A 83 21.33 -11.82 20.73
CA LYS A 83 21.14 -13.26 20.57
C LYS A 83 20.71 -13.54 19.14
N ALA A 84 21.31 -14.56 18.55
CA ALA A 84 20.80 -15.13 17.31
C ALA A 84 19.81 -16.24 17.66
N GLU A 85 18.78 -16.36 16.84
CA GLU A 85 17.76 -17.39 16.94
C GLU A 85 17.93 -18.38 15.80
N SER A 86 17.40 -19.59 15.97
CA SER A 86 17.40 -20.64 14.94
C SER A 86 15.99 -21.12 14.74
N LEU A 87 15.64 -21.40 13.49
CA LEU A 87 14.37 -22.03 13.16
C LEU A 87 14.36 -23.48 13.69
N ASP A 88 13.24 -23.89 14.26
CA ASP A 88 13.03 -25.24 14.78
C ASP A 88 12.52 -26.23 13.70
N ARG A 89 12.06 -25.69 12.55
CA ARG A 89 11.60 -26.47 11.39
C ARG A 89 12.05 -25.85 10.06
N GLU A 90 11.82 -26.56 8.97
CA GLU A 90 12.03 -26.10 7.60
C GLU A 90 10.75 -25.54 7.01
N TYR A 91 10.90 -24.62 6.03
CA TYR A 91 9.80 -24.02 5.29
C TYR A 91 10.07 -24.09 3.79
N ASP A 92 9.00 -24.14 3.01
CA ASP A 92 9.12 -24.03 1.55
C ASP A 92 9.50 -22.60 1.15
N MET A 93 9.01 -21.61 1.87
CA MET A 93 9.27 -20.20 1.56
C MET A 93 9.53 -19.36 2.81
N TYR A 94 10.51 -18.48 2.71
CA TYR A 94 10.74 -17.36 3.62
C TYR A 94 10.30 -16.08 2.93
N PHE A 95 9.25 -15.45 3.42
CA PHE A 95 8.71 -14.22 2.90
C PHE A 95 9.00 -13.05 3.83
N VAL A 96 9.67 -12.03 3.33
CA VAL A 96 10.10 -10.87 4.12
C VAL A 96 9.46 -9.62 3.57
N THR A 97 8.79 -8.86 4.43
CA THR A 97 8.20 -7.56 4.08
C THR A 97 9.00 -6.43 4.72
N LEU A 98 9.40 -5.46 3.92
CA LEU A 98 10.13 -4.27 4.35
C LEU A 98 9.46 -3.02 3.79
N ASP A 99 9.28 -1.99 4.62
CA ASP A 99 8.91 -0.66 4.15
C ASP A 99 10.07 -0.04 3.34
N PHE A 100 11.29 -0.14 3.87
CA PHE A 100 12.53 0.29 3.22
C PHE A 100 13.63 -0.76 3.38
N PRO A 101 14.61 -0.82 2.47
CA PRO A 101 15.70 -1.80 2.52
C PRO A 101 16.60 -1.68 3.75
N TRP A 102 16.56 -0.56 4.47
CA TRP A 102 17.41 -0.32 5.66
C TRP A 102 17.11 -1.26 6.82
N TYR A 103 15.93 -1.88 6.85
CA TYR A 103 15.56 -2.84 7.89
C TYR A 103 16.02 -4.27 7.61
N GLY A 104 16.64 -4.52 6.46
CA GLY A 104 17.16 -5.83 6.07
C GLY A 104 18.04 -6.48 7.12
N SER A 105 18.87 -5.70 7.83
CA SER A 105 19.75 -6.24 8.89
C SER A 105 18.99 -6.89 10.04
N SER A 106 17.71 -6.56 10.26
CA SER A 106 16.88 -7.19 11.30
C SER A 106 16.69 -8.69 11.08
N ILE A 107 16.74 -9.15 9.83
CA ILE A 107 16.58 -10.55 9.43
C ILE A 107 17.73 -11.42 10.00
N ASN A 108 18.89 -10.82 10.26
CA ASN A 108 20.06 -11.51 10.82
C ASN A 108 19.85 -12.02 12.26
N LEU A 109 18.74 -11.67 12.91
CA LEU A 109 18.33 -12.32 14.15
C LEU A 109 18.19 -13.84 13.94
N MET A 110 17.64 -14.26 12.81
CA MET A 110 17.46 -15.65 12.41
C MET A 110 18.68 -16.13 11.62
N LYS A 111 19.67 -16.74 12.29
CA LYS A 111 20.98 -17.05 11.69
C LYS A 111 20.98 -18.15 10.61
N ASP A 112 19.98 -19.02 10.60
CA ASP A 112 19.91 -20.19 9.74
C ASP A 112 18.72 -20.19 8.75
N TRP A 113 18.05 -19.06 8.63
CA TRP A 113 16.86 -18.95 7.77
C TRP A 113 17.11 -19.42 6.34
N ARG A 114 18.25 -19.06 5.75
CA ARG A 114 18.54 -19.43 4.35
C ARG A 114 18.74 -20.95 4.16
N LYS A 115 19.20 -21.66 5.19
CA LYS A 115 19.39 -23.12 5.16
C LYS A 115 18.10 -23.88 5.43
N LYS A 116 17.17 -23.26 6.14
CA LYS A 116 15.90 -23.83 6.59
C LYS A 116 14.73 -23.50 5.66
N CYS A 117 14.94 -22.63 4.66
CA CYS A 117 13.92 -22.22 3.71
C CYS A 117 14.38 -22.51 2.29
N LYS A 118 13.54 -23.23 1.50
CA LYS A 118 13.86 -23.62 0.12
C LYS A 118 13.93 -22.41 -0.78
N THR A 119 12.97 -21.51 -0.66
CA THR A 119 12.85 -20.27 -1.44
C THR A 119 12.80 -19.08 -0.49
N ALA A 120 13.41 -17.96 -0.88
CA ALA A 120 13.36 -16.72 -0.11
C ALA A 120 12.93 -15.54 -0.98
N VAL A 121 11.94 -14.80 -0.53
CA VAL A 121 11.35 -13.65 -1.23
C VAL A 121 11.36 -12.44 -0.33
N CYS A 122 11.79 -11.29 -0.86
CA CYS A 122 11.72 -10.03 -0.16
C CYS A 122 10.78 -9.08 -0.92
N TYR A 123 9.80 -8.48 -0.22
CA TYR A 123 8.97 -7.41 -0.74
C TYR A 123 9.38 -6.08 -0.10
N ILE A 124 9.91 -5.18 -0.92
CA ILE A 124 10.31 -3.82 -0.52
C ILE A 124 9.27 -2.85 -1.07
N VAL A 125 8.54 -2.21 -0.17
CA VAL A 125 7.36 -1.42 -0.51
C VAL A 125 7.73 -0.12 -1.21
N GLU A 126 8.74 0.58 -0.70
CA GLU A 126 9.03 1.94 -1.13
C GLU A 126 10.52 2.17 -1.38
N ILE A 127 10.84 2.58 -2.61
CA ILE A 127 12.17 2.99 -3.05
C ILE A 127 12.00 4.18 -4.00
N TRP A 128 12.76 5.26 -3.79
CA TRP A 128 12.72 6.44 -4.65
C TRP A 128 14.06 6.65 -5.36
N THR A 129 14.03 7.27 -6.53
CA THR A 129 15.24 7.54 -7.34
C THR A 129 16.32 8.26 -6.52
N GLU A 130 15.95 9.18 -5.65
CA GLU A 130 16.89 9.89 -4.76
C GLU A 130 17.61 8.96 -3.76
N ASP A 131 17.00 7.83 -3.42
CA ASP A 131 17.57 6.85 -2.50
C ASP A 131 18.49 5.82 -3.15
N LEU A 132 18.41 5.63 -4.47
CA LEU A 132 19.16 4.61 -5.20
C LEU A 132 20.69 4.64 -4.93
N PRO A 133 21.35 5.82 -4.92
CA PRO A 133 22.79 5.87 -4.61
C PRO A 133 23.13 5.31 -3.23
N LYS A 134 22.25 5.52 -2.25
CA LYS A 134 22.41 5.06 -0.87
C LYS A 134 22.13 3.57 -0.73
N MET A 135 21.31 3.01 -1.64
CA MET A 135 20.82 1.64 -1.59
C MET A 135 21.80 0.61 -2.12
N LYS A 136 22.68 0.99 -3.03
CA LYS A 136 23.60 0.07 -3.73
C LYS A 136 24.31 -0.91 -2.77
N ASN A 137 24.68 -0.45 -1.58
CA ASN A 137 25.37 -1.28 -0.58
C ASN A 137 24.41 -2.22 0.18
N PHE A 138 23.12 -1.83 0.30
CA PHE A 138 22.10 -2.69 0.89
C PHE A 138 21.65 -3.80 -0.07
N MET A 139 21.63 -3.53 -1.38
CA MET A 139 21.20 -4.52 -2.38
C MET A 139 22.03 -5.80 -2.34
N LYS A 140 23.30 -5.73 -2.01
CA LYS A 140 24.14 -6.92 -1.80
C LYS A 140 23.65 -7.86 -0.67
N PHE A 141 22.93 -7.34 0.30
CA PHE A 141 22.29 -8.18 1.31
C PHE A 141 21.17 -9.01 0.68
N PHE A 142 20.44 -8.41 -0.26
CA PHE A 142 19.31 -9.03 -0.93
C PHE A 142 19.69 -10.06 -2.00
N ASP A 143 20.99 -10.16 -2.39
CA ASP A 143 21.50 -11.25 -3.25
C ASP A 143 21.33 -12.65 -2.62
N GLN A 144 20.97 -12.72 -1.33
CA GLN A 144 20.64 -13.98 -0.65
C GLN A 144 19.22 -14.46 -0.93
N PHE A 145 18.36 -13.62 -1.52
CA PHE A 145 16.98 -13.93 -1.88
C PHE A 145 16.90 -14.51 -3.30
N ASP A 146 15.87 -15.30 -3.56
CA ASP A 146 15.59 -15.87 -4.88
C ASP A 146 14.72 -14.93 -5.73
N LEU A 147 14.00 -13.99 -5.09
CA LEU A 147 13.17 -12.98 -5.73
C LEU A 147 13.08 -11.72 -4.87
N ILE A 148 13.19 -10.55 -5.51
CA ILE A 148 12.94 -9.24 -4.89
C ILE A 148 11.71 -8.62 -5.54
N CYS A 149 10.67 -8.39 -4.75
CA CYS A 149 9.47 -7.69 -5.17
C CYS A 149 9.60 -6.20 -4.80
N ILE A 150 9.32 -5.30 -5.74
CA ILE A 150 9.44 -3.85 -5.56
C ILE A 150 8.06 -3.23 -5.70
N GLY A 151 7.66 -2.42 -4.71
CA GLY A 151 6.35 -1.74 -4.69
C GLY A 151 6.30 -0.44 -5.49
N THR A 152 7.44 0.08 -5.95
CA THR A 152 7.56 1.27 -6.79
C THR A 152 8.03 0.89 -8.20
N HIS A 153 7.28 1.28 -9.22
CA HIS A 153 7.51 0.81 -10.58
C HIS A 153 8.70 1.49 -11.27
N HIS A 154 8.84 2.80 -11.08
CA HIS A 154 9.83 3.61 -11.80
C HIS A 154 11.27 3.19 -11.54
N VAL A 155 11.59 2.70 -10.35
CA VAL A 155 12.95 2.27 -9.96
C VAL A 155 13.28 0.81 -10.28
N LEU A 156 12.34 0.02 -10.80
CA LEU A 156 12.52 -1.42 -11.00
C LEU A 156 13.77 -1.76 -11.81
N LYS A 157 14.01 -1.05 -12.92
CA LYS A 157 15.18 -1.28 -13.78
C LYS A 157 16.49 -0.92 -13.08
N ASP A 158 16.49 0.17 -12.32
CA ASP A 158 17.67 0.62 -11.58
C ASP A 158 18.02 -0.33 -10.46
N VAL A 159 17.00 -0.82 -9.73
CA VAL A 159 17.19 -1.84 -8.68
C VAL A 159 17.71 -3.14 -9.28
N GLN A 160 17.15 -3.61 -10.40
CA GLN A 160 17.64 -4.81 -11.10
C GLN A 160 19.10 -4.67 -11.53
N ALA A 161 19.54 -3.47 -11.91
CA ALA A 161 20.94 -3.22 -12.26
C ALA A 161 21.91 -3.25 -11.05
N MET A 162 21.40 -3.30 -9.82
CA MET A 162 22.21 -3.32 -8.59
C MET A 162 22.37 -4.72 -7.98
N THR A 163 21.64 -5.72 -8.48
CA THR A 163 21.62 -7.09 -7.92
C THR A 163 21.47 -8.11 -9.04
N ASP A 164 22.02 -9.31 -8.83
CA ASP A 164 21.84 -10.46 -9.71
C ASP A 164 20.52 -11.21 -9.41
N THR A 165 19.87 -10.92 -8.27
CA THR A 165 18.59 -11.51 -7.92
C THR A 165 17.48 -10.94 -8.81
N PRO A 166 16.60 -11.78 -9.38
CA PRO A 166 15.46 -11.33 -10.16
C PRO A 166 14.60 -10.33 -9.39
N CYS A 167 14.23 -9.21 -10.04
CA CYS A 167 13.37 -8.18 -9.46
C CYS A 167 12.06 -8.10 -10.24
N VAL A 168 10.92 -8.04 -9.54
CA VAL A 168 9.59 -7.88 -10.14
C VAL A 168 8.84 -6.73 -9.48
N PHE A 169 8.02 -6.04 -10.26
CA PHE A 169 7.11 -5.04 -9.72
C PHE A 169 5.86 -5.72 -9.16
N VAL A 170 5.57 -5.44 -7.90
CA VAL A 170 4.33 -5.88 -7.22
C VAL A 170 3.66 -4.63 -6.64
N PRO A 171 2.58 -4.13 -7.27
CA PRO A 171 1.93 -2.89 -6.81
C PRO A 171 1.29 -3.07 -5.43
N PRO A 172 0.93 -1.97 -4.76
CA PRO A 172 0.08 -2.02 -3.57
C PRO A 172 -1.23 -2.77 -3.81
N GLY A 173 -1.85 -3.21 -2.73
CA GLY A 173 -3.17 -3.81 -2.69
C GLY A 173 -3.93 -3.36 -1.46
N VAL A 174 -5.08 -3.96 -1.23
CA VAL A 174 -5.95 -3.72 -0.08
C VAL A 174 -6.78 -4.97 0.20
N ASP A 175 -7.23 -5.19 1.43
CA ASP A 175 -8.25 -6.20 1.73
C ASP A 175 -9.61 -5.73 1.20
N THR A 176 -9.90 -6.04 -0.07
CA THR A 176 -11.11 -5.54 -0.72
C THR A 176 -12.39 -6.10 -0.10
N ILE A 177 -12.35 -7.26 0.55
CA ILE A 177 -13.51 -7.79 1.27
C ILE A 177 -13.84 -6.90 2.47
N LYS A 178 -12.84 -6.48 3.23
CA LYS A 178 -12.98 -5.60 4.39
C LYS A 178 -13.46 -4.19 3.98
N PHE A 179 -12.91 -3.68 2.88
CA PHE A 179 -13.18 -2.32 2.42
C PHE A 179 -14.48 -2.21 1.60
N CYS A 180 -14.93 -3.26 0.91
CA CYS A 180 -16.14 -3.22 0.11
C CYS A 180 -17.36 -2.88 0.97
N PRO A 181 -18.17 -1.85 0.59
CA PRO A 181 -19.42 -1.56 1.28
C PRO A 181 -20.48 -2.60 0.94
N ASP A 182 -21.45 -2.73 1.84
CA ASP A 182 -22.71 -3.41 1.54
C ASP A 182 -23.61 -2.44 0.76
N PHE A 183 -23.73 -2.68 -0.55
CA PHE A 183 -24.57 -1.86 -1.42
C PHE A 183 -26.08 -2.12 -1.27
N ASP A 184 -26.49 -3.17 -0.56
CA ASP A 184 -27.88 -3.48 -0.30
C ASP A 184 -28.37 -2.86 1.01
N ALA A 185 -27.47 -2.45 1.87
CA ALA A 185 -27.82 -1.72 3.08
C ALA A 185 -28.24 -0.28 2.74
N GLU A 186 -29.43 0.14 3.19
CA GLU A 186 -29.92 1.52 3.09
C GLU A 186 -29.12 2.48 4.01
N LYS A 187 -27.81 2.50 3.87
CA LYS A 187 -26.94 3.41 4.64
C LYS A 187 -26.47 4.54 3.77
N SER A 188 -26.93 5.74 4.04
CA SER A 188 -26.32 6.94 3.46
C SER A 188 -24.88 7.09 3.92
N ARG A 189 -23.99 7.56 3.05
CA ARG A 189 -22.63 7.92 3.41
C ARG A 189 -22.67 9.24 4.17
N SER A 190 -22.30 9.20 5.44
CA SER A 190 -22.42 10.34 6.39
C SER A 190 -21.24 11.31 6.33
N ILE A 191 -20.15 10.96 5.65
CA ILE A 191 -18.98 11.82 5.47
C ILE A 191 -19.00 12.31 4.02
N ASP A 192 -19.11 13.63 3.83
CA ASP A 192 -19.13 14.18 2.48
C ASP A 192 -17.76 14.04 1.83
N VAL A 193 -16.70 14.52 2.47
CA VAL A 193 -15.32 14.38 1.98
C VAL A 193 -14.42 13.82 3.06
N CYS A 194 -13.65 12.81 2.70
CA CYS A 194 -12.54 12.31 3.51
C CYS A 194 -11.20 12.71 2.89
N ASN A 195 -10.24 13.11 3.72
CA ASN A 195 -8.87 13.41 3.31
C ASN A 195 -7.87 12.96 4.37
N LEU A 196 -7.29 11.77 4.20
CA LEU A 196 -6.32 11.19 5.13
C LEU A 196 -4.88 11.51 4.70
N GLY A 197 -4.04 11.82 5.68
CA GLY A 197 -2.61 12.05 5.52
C GLY A 197 -2.27 13.40 4.87
N ARG A 198 -1.41 13.41 3.84
CA ARG A 198 -0.89 14.65 3.21
C ARG A 198 -1.97 15.42 2.48
N ARG A 199 -2.01 16.73 2.70
CA ARG A 199 -3.03 17.63 2.16
C ARG A 199 -2.39 18.76 1.38
N SER A 200 -3.04 19.15 0.29
CA SER A 200 -2.77 20.42 -0.39
C SER A 200 -3.33 21.58 0.42
N PRO A 201 -2.59 22.67 0.62
CA PRO A 201 -3.09 23.82 1.38
C PRO A 201 -4.36 24.44 0.81
N SER A 202 -4.43 24.69 -0.51
CA SER A 202 -5.57 25.36 -1.14
C SER A 202 -6.82 24.49 -1.11
N THR A 203 -6.71 23.23 -1.50
CA THR A 203 -7.81 22.25 -1.45
C THR A 203 -8.31 22.06 -0.01
N HIS A 204 -7.40 21.96 0.96
CA HIS A 204 -7.77 21.82 2.36
C HIS A 204 -8.51 23.04 2.90
N SER A 205 -8.01 24.26 2.60
CA SER A 205 -8.67 25.50 3.02
C SER A 205 -10.06 25.66 2.39
N ALA A 206 -10.22 25.32 1.12
CA ALA A 206 -11.51 25.39 0.45
C ALA A 206 -12.55 24.43 1.08
N LEU A 207 -12.14 23.21 1.44
CA LEU A 207 -13.00 22.24 2.11
C LEU A 207 -13.35 22.65 3.54
N LEU A 208 -12.41 23.25 4.29
CA LEU A 208 -12.70 23.81 5.62
C LEU A 208 -13.71 24.93 5.54
N ASN A 209 -13.53 25.89 4.62
CA ASN A 209 -14.46 27.00 4.42
C ASN A 209 -15.87 26.50 4.08
N LYS A 210 -15.99 25.46 3.22
CA LYS A 210 -17.28 24.85 2.91
C LYS A 210 -17.93 24.24 4.16
N ALA A 211 -17.15 23.50 4.96
CA ALA A 211 -17.64 22.86 6.18
C ALA A 211 -18.06 23.88 7.27
N GLU A 212 -17.49 25.09 7.27
CA GLU A 212 -17.87 26.16 8.20
C GLU A 212 -19.14 26.90 7.77
N GLN A 213 -19.48 26.89 6.49
CA GLN A 213 -20.57 27.69 5.91
C GLN A 213 -21.84 26.86 5.60
N GLU A 214 -21.70 25.54 5.48
CA GLU A 214 -22.75 24.62 5.04
C GLU A 214 -22.86 23.41 5.97
N ASP A 215 -23.96 22.65 5.88
CA ASP A 215 -24.09 21.32 6.47
C ASP A 215 -23.27 20.31 5.64
N PHE A 216 -21.96 20.34 5.85
CA PHE A 216 -20.98 19.60 5.08
C PHE A 216 -19.93 18.98 5.99
N PHE A 217 -19.83 17.65 6.04
CA PHE A 217 -18.88 16.97 6.90
C PHE A 217 -17.57 16.65 6.19
N TYR A 218 -16.56 17.48 6.44
CA TYR A 218 -15.18 17.26 5.99
C TYR A 218 -14.36 16.53 7.06
N TYR A 219 -14.14 15.22 6.84
CA TYR A 219 -13.29 14.41 7.74
C TYR A 219 -11.83 14.46 7.29
N HIS A 220 -10.94 14.87 8.18
CA HIS A 220 -9.50 14.89 7.93
C HIS A 220 -8.69 14.59 9.19
N GLU A 221 -7.45 14.13 9.03
CA GLU A 221 -6.53 13.93 10.15
C GLU A 221 -6.09 15.26 10.75
N LEU A 222 -6.13 15.36 12.07
CA LEU A 222 -5.73 16.57 12.81
C LEU A 222 -4.24 16.58 13.13
N THR A 223 -3.57 15.43 13.02
CA THR A 223 -2.15 15.30 13.36
C THR A 223 -1.26 15.65 12.16
N ASN A 224 -0.29 16.55 12.38
CA ASN A 224 0.67 16.92 11.36
C ASN A 224 1.92 16.04 11.46
N GLY A 225 2.18 15.25 10.40
CA GLY A 225 3.49 14.77 9.99
C GLY A 225 4.32 13.92 10.95
N SER A 226 3.87 13.64 12.15
CA SER A 226 4.60 12.77 13.06
C SER A 226 4.33 11.30 12.75
N VAL A 227 5.32 10.49 12.97
CA VAL A 227 5.22 9.03 12.81
C VAL A 227 4.32 8.48 13.92
N LEU A 228 3.07 8.20 13.59
CA LEU A 228 2.11 7.63 14.53
C LEU A 228 2.31 6.12 14.63
N ARG A 229 2.36 5.62 15.88
CA ARG A 229 2.40 4.19 16.19
C ARG A 229 1.00 3.65 16.39
N ILE A 230 0.80 2.40 16.00
CA ILE A 230 -0.45 1.67 16.21
C ILE A 230 -0.21 0.50 17.18
N GLY A 231 -1.15 0.29 18.09
CA GLY A 231 -1.12 -0.88 18.97
C GLY A 231 -1.69 -2.13 18.29
N ASP A 232 -2.69 -1.94 17.43
CA ASP A 232 -3.40 -2.99 16.71
C ASP A 232 -3.67 -2.53 15.26
N HIS A 233 -2.96 -3.14 14.32
CA HIS A 233 -3.10 -2.81 12.90
C HIS A 233 -4.42 -3.30 12.31
N GLN A 234 -4.98 -4.41 12.77
CA GLN A 234 -6.25 -4.95 12.27
C GLN A 234 -7.40 -4.02 12.66
N HIS A 235 -7.39 -3.51 13.91
CA HIS A 235 -8.35 -2.50 14.34
C HIS A 235 -8.20 -1.21 13.53
N HIS A 236 -6.97 -0.74 13.31
CA HIS A 236 -6.72 0.45 12.48
C HIS A 236 -7.24 0.26 11.04
N ARG A 237 -6.99 -0.89 10.40
CA ARG A 237 -7.49 -1.17 9.05
C ARG A 237 -9.02 -1.25 9.02
N THR A 238 -9.64 -1.83 10.04
CA THR A 238 -11.11 -1.86 10.17
C THR A 238 -11.69 -0.46 10.32
N LEU A 239 -11.07 0.39 11.14
CA LEU A 239 -11.48 1.78 11.31
C LEU A 239 -11.36 2.56 10.01
N THR A 240 -10.21 2.45 9.32
CA THR A 240 -9.97 3.10 8.02
C THR A 240 -11.02 2.66 6.98
N ALA A 241 -11.29 1.36 6.89
CA ALA A 241 -12.31 0.83 5.98
C ALA A 241 -13.70 1.41 6.28
N ASN A 242 -14.09 1.51 7.56
CA ASN A 242 -15.40 2.04 7.95
C ASN A 242 -15.52 3.55 7.67
N ILE A 243 -14.47 4.33 7.90
CA ILE A 243 -14.42 5.75 7.54
C ILE A 243 -14.61 5.92 6.03
N LEU A 244 -13.85 5.18 5.23
CA LEU A 244 -13.92 5.30 3.77
C LEU A 244 -15.24 4.78 3.20
N LYS A 245 -15.80 3.70 3.73
CA LYS A 245 -17.15 3.22 3.37
C LYS A 245 -18.26 4.23 3.71
N SER A 246 -18.03 5.08 4.70
CA SER A 246 -18.96 6.14 5.09
C SER A 246 -18.72 7.44 4.33
N SER A 247 -17.69 7.53 3.48
CA SER A 247 -17.32 8.73 2.75
C SER A 247 -17.87 8.72 1.33
N ARG A 248 -18.46 9.86 0.89
CA ARG A 248 -18.94 10.04 -0.50
C ARG A 248 -17.76 10.25 -1.44
N TYR A 249 -16.88 11.19 -1.07
CA TYR A 249 -15.69 11.56 -1.81
C TYR A 249 -14.43 11.28 -0.99
N TYR A 250 -13.35 10.93 -1.69
CA TYR A 250 -12.04 10.74 -1.06
C TYR A 250 -10.98 11.49 -1.85
N ILE A 251 -10.32 12.45 -1.20
CA ILE A 251 -9.22 13.19 -1.82
C ILE A 251 -8.01 12.28 -1.94
N THR A 252 -7.59 12.06 -3.18
CA THR A 252 -6.58 11.07 -3.53
C THR A 252 -5.61 11.63 -4.56
N ASN A 253 -4.33 11.70 -4.22
CA ASN A 253 -3.29 12.20 -5.09
C ASN A 253 -2.20 11.12 -5.30
N TYR A 254 -1.46 11.20 -6.40
CA TYR A 254 -0.31 10.32 -6.61
C TYR A 254 0.65 10.38 -5.39
N ALA A 255 1.45 9.32 -5.22
CA ALA A 255 2.31 9.21 -4.06
C ALA A 255 3.26 10.41 -3.96
N LYS A 256 3.33 11.02 -2.77
CA LYS A 256 4.21 12.18 -2.46
C LYS A 256 4.01 13.40 -3.38
N ALA A 257 2.79 13.67 -3.82
CA ALA A 257 2.45 14.82 -4.64
C ALA A 257 2.89 16.19 -4.04
N ASP A 258 3.03 16.25 -2.72
CA ASP A 258 3.57 17.39 -1.97
C ASP A 258 5.12 17.50 -1.98
N MET A 259 5.82 16.52 -2.59
CA MET A 259 7.27 16.43 -2.58
C MET A 259 7.86 16.35 -4.01
N PRO A 260 7.68 17.36 -4.87
CA PRO A 260 8.03 17.31 -6.28
C PRO A 260 9.52 17.03 -6.55
N LYS A 261 10.41 17.45 -5.65
CA LYS A 261 11.84 17.15 -5.75
C LYS A 261 12.16 15.66 -5.54
N LEU A 262 11.44 15.00 -4.64
CA LEU A 262 11.65 13.58 -4.35
C LEU A 262 11.14 12.69 -5.49
N ILE A 263 9.97 13.02 -6.03
CA ILE A 263 9.38 12.25 -7.13
C ILE A 263 10.11 12.44 -8.47
N ALA A 264 10.82 13.57 -8.66
CA ALA A 264 11.63 13.86 -9.85
C ALA A 264 10.91 13.62 -11.21
N GLY A 265 9.57 13.80 -11.22
CA GLY A 265 8.73 13.52 -12.41
C GLY A 265 8.21 12.09 -12.50
N GLU A 266 8.52 11.23 -11.56
CA GLU A 266 8.02 9.86 -11.49
C GLU A 266 6.74 9.77 -10.67
N TYR A 267 5.68 9.21 -11.25
CA TYR A 267 4.34 9.19 -10.65
C TYR A 267 3.96 7.78 -10.23
N GLU A 268 3.88 7.54 -8.92
CA GLU A 268 3.46 6.26 -8.36
C GLU A 268 2.03 6.31 -7.84
N ILE A 269 1.33 5.18 -7.96
CA ILE A 269 -0.03 5.03 -7.45
C ILE A 269 0.06 4.76 -5.94
N GLY A 270 -0.40 5.73 -5.13
CA GLY A 270 -0.40 5.60 -3.67
C GLY A 270 -1.47 4.63 -3.16
N TYR A 271 -1.29 4.10 -1.94
CA TYR A 271 -2.25 3.18 -1.28
C TYR A 271 -3.68 3.72 -1.24
N ARG A 272 -3.86 5.05 -1.15
CA ARG A 272 -5.18 5.69 -1.08
C ARG A 272 -6.06 5.43 -2.30
N PHE A 273 -5.47 5.25 -3.48
CA PHE A 273 -6.23 4.88 -4.67
C PHE A 273 -6.90 3.52 -4.47
N PHE A 274 -6.13 2.55 -3.97
CA PHE A 274 -6.63 1.19 -3.72
C PHE A 274 -7.67 1.15 -2.61
N GLU A 275 -7.41 1.84 -1.50
CA GLU A 275 -8.30 1.91 -0.33
C GLU A 275 -9.62 2.60 -0.65
N GLY A 276 -9.55 3.77 -1.28
CA GLY A 276 -10.73 4.57 -1.60
C GLY A 276 -11.61 3.91 -2.66
N ALA A 277 -10.99 3.35 -3.72
CA ALA A 277 -11.73 2.63 -4.75
C ALA A 277 -12.40 1.37 -4.19
N ALA A 278 -11.69 0.58 -3.35
CA ALA A 278 -12.26 -0.59 -2.71
C ALA A 278 -13.43 -0.26 -1.77
N ALA A 279 -13.39 0.90 -1.11
CA ALA A 279 -14.48 1.41 -0.29
C ALA A 279 -15.63 2.02 -1.11
N GLY A 280 -15.54 1.99 -2.43
CA GLY A 280 -16.54 2.61 -3.32
C GLY A 280 -16.67 4.11 -3.10
N ALA A 281 -15.65 4.81 -2.64
CA ALA A 281 -15.64 6.26 -2.61
C ALA A 281 -15.39 6.82 -4.02
N VAL A 282 -15.94 8.00 -4.33
CA VAL A 282 -15.55 8.74 -5.54
C VAL A 282 -14.20 9.38 -5.27
N LEU A 283 -13.18 8.96 -6.02
CA LEU A 283 -11.84 9.53 -5.90
C LEU A 283 -11.80 10.89 -6.61
N ILE A 284 -11.24 11.91 -5.94
CA ILE A 284 -11.01 13.23 -6.53
C ILE A 284 -9.56 13.63 -6.22
N GLY A 285 -8.80 14.04 -7.24
CA GLY A 285 -7.43 14.49 -6.99
C GLY A 285 -6.49 14.36 -8.18
N ALA A 286 -5.19 14.48 -7.90
CA ALA A 286 -4.17 14.45 -8.92
C ALA A 286 -3.86 13.01 -9.36
N GLN A 287 -4.28 12.70 -10.57
CA GLN A 287 -4.05 11.40 -11.21
C GLN A 287 -2.56 11.21 -11.50
N PRO A 288 -1.97 10.01 -11.22
CA PRO A 288 -0.65 9.67 -11.71
C PRO A 288 -0.57 9.71 -13.24
N LYS A 289 0.50 10.31 -13.78
CA LYS A 289 0.76 10.31 -15.21
C LYS A 289 1.41 8.98 -15.64
N GLY A 290 1.22 8.59 -16.91
CA GLY A 290 1.83 7.40 -17.51
C GLY A 290 0.94 6.16 -17.53
N ASP A 291 1.44 5.11 -18.18
CA ASP A 291 0.67 3.90 -18.53
C ASP A 291 0.28 3.06 -17.31
N LEU A 292 1.02 3.18 -16.20
CA LEU A 292 0.79 2.41 -14.99
C LEU A 292 -0.61 2.65 -14.42
N TYR A 293 -1.07 3.91 -14.42
CA TYR A 293 -2.41 4.24 -13.96
C TYR A 293 -3.48 3.56 -14.80
N GLY A 294 -3.39 3.66 -16.14
CA GLY A 294 -4.31 3.00 -17.07
C GLY A 294 -4.35 1.47 -16.91
N LYS A 295 -3.22 0.85 -16.55
CA LYS A 295 -3.15 -0.59 -16.29
C LYS A 295 -3.94 -1.03 -15.06
N TYR A 296 -3.91 -0.24 -13.97
CA TYR A 296 -4.51 -0.63 -12.69
C TYR A 296 -5.84 0.09 -12.40
N PHE A 297 -6.09 1.25 -12.98
CA PHE A 297 -7.28 2.07 -12.79
C PHE A 297 -7.90 2.52 -14.12
N GLY A 298 -7.81 1.68 -15.15
CA GLY A 298 -8.22 2.00 -16.52
C GLY A 298 -9.72 1.94 -16.79
N TRP A 299 -10.58 1.87 -15.77
CA TRP A 299 -12.03 1.96 -15.95
C TRP A 299 -12.50 3.41 -15.93
N GLU A 300 -13.66 3.64 -16.54
CA GLU A 300 -14.27 4.96 -16.65
C GLU A 300 -14.51 5.59 -15.28
N ASP A 301 -14.14 6.85 -15.11
CA ASP A 301 -14.30 7.64 -13.88
C ASP A 301 -13.67 7.01 -12.62
N SER A 302 -12.60 6.24 -12.80
CA SER A 302 -11.82 5.68 -11.68
C SER A 302 -11.33 6.76 -10.70
N ILE A 303 -11.15 7.97 -11.20
CA ILE A 303 -10.92 9.21 -10.45
C ILE A 303 -11.55 10.39 -11.21
N ILE A 304 -12.02 11.39 -10.47
CA ILE A 304 -12.31 12.74 -11.00
C ILE A 304 -11.00 13.51 -10.95
N PRO A 305 -10.34 13.73 -12.10
CA PRO A 305 -9.00 14.32 -12.12
C PRO A 305 -9.07 15.83 -11.87
N VAL A 306 -8.31 16.29 -10.88
CA VAL A 306 -8.10 17.71 -10.57
C VAL A 306 -6.62 17.95 -10.28
N SER A 307 -6.19 19.21 -10.23
CA SER A 307 -4.83 19.52 -9.80
C SER A 307 -4.59 19.13 -8.34
N PHE A 308 -3.31 18.90 -7.95
CA PHE A 308 -2.97 18.63 -6.54
C PHE A 308 -3.45 19.75 -5.62
N ASP A 309 -3.28 21.00 -6.06
CA ASP A 309 -3.64 22.19 -5.31
C ASP A 309 -4.87 22.87 -5.97
N GLU A 310 -6.07 22.29 -5.76
CA GLU A 310 -7.32 22.71 -6.39
C GLU A 310 -8.14 23.62 -5.47
N PRO A 311 -8.15 24.95 -5.69
CA PRO A 311 -8.91 25.89 -4.87
C PRO A 311 -10.42 25.83 -5.13
N ASN A 312 -10.86 25.32 -6.29
CA ASN A 312 -12.27 25.25 -6.68
C ASN A 312 -12.93 23.92 -6.32
N ILE A 313 -12.32 23.12 -5.47
CA ILE A 313 -12.79 21.76 -5.12
C ILE A 313 -14.25 21.76 -4.63
N SER A 314 -14.67 22.78 -3.89
CA SER A 314 -16.06 22.93 -3.40
C SER A 314 -17.05 22.97 -4.55
N LYS A 315 -16.78 23.78 -5.57
CA LYS A 315 -17.64 23.90 -6.76
C LYS A 315 -17.71 22.58 -7.54
N ILE A 316 -16.57 21.86 -7.67
CA ILE A 316 -16.53 20.56 -8.35
C ILE A 316 -17.41 19.55 -7.60
N ILE A 317 -17.39 19.54 -6.28
CA ILE A 317 -18.24 18.69 -5.45
C ILE A 317 -19.72 19.03 -5.66
N ASP A 318 -20.08 20.31 -5.68
CA ASP A 318 -21.47 20.75 -5.91
C ASP A 318 -22.00 20.31 -7.30
N GLU A 319 -21.16 20.39 -8.32
CA GLU A 319 -21.49 19.93 -9.68
C GLU A 319 -21.67 18.40 -9.74
N LEU A 320 -20.90 17.64 -8.98
CA LEU A 320 -21.04 16.20 -8.85
C LEU A 320 -22.31 15.84 -8.06
N ASP A 321 -22.59 16.54 -6.97
CA ASP A 321 -23.76 16.32 -6.11
C ASP A 321 -25.08 16.57 -6.82
N ALA A 322 -25.08 17.41 -7.86
CA ALA A 322 -26.23 17.59 -8.74
C ALA A 322 -26.56 16.34 -9.61
N GLN A 323 -25.72 15.28 -9.57
CA GLN A 323 -25.83 14.10 -10.41
C GLN A 323 -25.78 12.78 -9.58
N PRO A 324 -26.72 12.54 -8.66
CA PRO A 324 -26.62 11.45 -7.68
C PRO A 324 -26.51 10.06 -8.33
N GLY A 325 -27.27 9.77 -9.37
CA GLY A 325 -27.20 8.47 -10.05
C GLY A 325 -25.84 8.21 -10.75
N TYR A 326 -25.18 9.27 -11.22
CA TYR A 326 -23.84 9.19 -11.77
C TYR A 326 -22.81 8.85 -10.66
N ILE A 327 -22.91 9.52 -9.51
CA ILE A 327 -22.06 9.27 -8.34
C ILE A 327 -22.21 7.83 -7.86
N GLU A 328 -23.42 7.32 -7.74
CA GLU A 328 -23.69 5.93 -7.33
C GLU A 328 -23.06 4.93 -8.31
N SER A 329 -23.10 5.21 -9.61
CA SER A 329 -22.47 4.35 -10.61
C SER A 329 -20.94 4.33 -10.51
N ILE A 330 -20.29 5.47 -10.23
CA ILE A 330 -18.85 5.55 -9.98
C ILE A 330 -18.49 4.74 -8.74
N GLN A 331 -19.24 4.92 -7.66
CA GLN A 331 -19.01 4.21 -6.40
C GLN A 331 -19.06 2.69 -6.59
N ALA A 332 -20.05 2.22 -7.30
CA ALA A 332 -20.21 0.81 -7.63
C ALA A 332 -19.07 0.30 -8.55
N ARG A 333 -18.69 1.06 -9.59
CA ARG A 333 -17.58 0.72 -10.49
C ARG A 333 -16.25 0.64 -9.76
N ASN A 334 -15.95 1.59 -8.87
CA ASN A 334 -14.73 1.59 -8.08
C ASN A 334 -14.64 0.35 -7.18
N ALA A 335 -15.70 0.02 -6.44
CA ALA A 335 -15.73 -1.17 -5.58
C ALA A 335 -15.62 -2.46 -6.41
N MET A 336 -16.41 -2.59 -7.48
CA MET A 336 -16.44 -3.78 -8.35
C MET A 336 -15.05 -4.05 -8.96
N ASN A 337 -14.42 -3.04 -9.59
CA ASN A 337 -13.12 -3.22 -10.21
C ASN A 337 -12.01 -3.48 -9.18
N SER A 338 -12.13 -2.90 -7.98
CA SER A 338 -11.19 -3.20 -6.89
C SER A 338 -11.28 -4.66 -6.43
N LEU A 339 -12.48 -5.22 -6.30
CA LEU A 339 -12.68 -6.65 -6.00
C LEU A 339 -12.02 -7.55 -7.05
N LEU A 340 -12.06 -7.16 -8.32
CA LEU A 340 -11.52 -7.96 -9.43
C LEU A 340 -10.00 -7.84 -9.62
N GLN A 341 -9.36 -6.77 -9.08
CA GLN A 341 -7.98 -6.44 -9.44
C GLN A 341 -7.08 -6.05 -8.27
N HIS A 342 -7.63 -5.57 -7.13
CA HIS A 342 -6.85 -4.86 -6.12
C HIS A 342 -6.72 -5.56 -4.78
N ASP A 343 -7.38 -6.72 -4.59
CA ASP A 343 -7.18 -7.51 -3.39
C ASP A 343 -5.72 -7.98 -3.27
N TRP A 344 -5.22 -8.04 -2.05
CA TRP A 344 -3.87 -8.54 -1.77
C TRP A 344 -3.63 -9.96 -2.28
N VAL A 345 -4.69 -10.77 -2.44
CA VAL A 345 -4.56 -12.12 -3.00
C VAL A 345 -3.99 -12.13 -4.41
N TYR A 346 -4.29 -11.11 -5.23
CA TYR A 346 -3.70 -10.99 -6.57
C TYR A 346 -2.21 -10.68 -6.50
N ARG A 347 -1.75 -9.96 -5.47
CA ARG A 347 -0.33 -9.65 -5.26
C ARG A 347 0.43 -10.90 -4.81
N TRP A 348 -0.18 -11.69 -3.94
CA TRP A 348 0.38 -12.98 -3.57
C TRP A 348 0.47 -13.93 -4.76
N GLU A 349 -0.56 -14.03 -5.58
CA GLU A 349 -0.55 -14.82 -6.81
C GLU A 349 0.56 -14.36 -7.77
N MET A 350 0.76 -13.06 -8.00
CA MET A 350 1.86 -12.54 -8.81
C MET A 350 3.24 -12.98 -8.31
N ILE A 351 3.42 -13.05 -6.99
CA ILE A 351 4.67 -13.52 -6.38
C ILE A 351 4.85 -15.02 -6.61
N LEU A 352 3.79 -15.82 -6.42
CA LEU A 352 3.83 -17.27 -6.69
C LEU A 352 4.11 -17.54 -8.16
N GLU A 353 3.47 -16.83 -9.08
CA GLU A 353 3.72 -16.93 -10.54
C GLU A 353 5.18 -16.60 -10.90
N ALA A 354 5.74 -15.54 -10.32
CA ALA A 354 7.13 -15.15 -10.56
C ALA A 354 8.14 -16.22 -10.10
N LEU A 355 7.73 -17.07 -9.15
CA LEU A 355 8.50 -18.23 -8.67
C LEU A 355 8.19 -19.51 -9.42
N GLY A 356 7.28 -19.49 -10.41
CA GLY A 356 6.80 -20.70 -11.10
C GLY A 356 5.96 -21.61 -10.20
N GLN A 357 5.35 -21.09 -9.12
CA GLN A 357 4.51 -21.84 -8.20
C GLN A 357 3.03 -21.68 -8.54
N ALA A 358 2.26 -22.76 -8.42
CA ALA A 358 0.82 -22.70 -8.60
C ALA A 358 0.12 -22.00 -7.43
N PRO A 359 -1.03 -21.30 -7.67
CA PRO A 359 -1.82 -20.73 -6.61
C PRO A 359 -2.36 -21.81 -5.65
N THR A 360 -2.41 -21.49 -4.36
CA THR A 360 -2.94 -22.39 -3.34
C THR A 360 -4.47 -22.50 -3.44
N PRO A 361 -5.09 -23.54 -2.87
CA PRO A 361 -6.54 -23.62 -2.77
C PRO A 361 -7.18 -22.41 -2.10
N GLY A 362 -6.53 -21.81 -1.09
CA GLY A 362 -6.99 -20.59 -0.43
C GLY A 362 -6.99 -19.37 -1.36
N VAL A 363 -5.93 -19.22 -2.18
CA VAL A 363 -5.88 -18.18 -3.22
C VAL A 363 -7.04 -18.33 -4.20
N ILE A 364 -7.29 -19.54 -4.67
CA ILE A 364 -8.37 -19.82 -5.62
C ILE A 364 -9.73 -19.51 -4.98
N ALA A 365 -9.96 -19.96 -3.75
CA ALA A 365 -11.22 -19.74 -3.03
C ALA A 365 -11.49 -18.26 -2.76
N ARG A 366 -10.48 -17.48 -2.31
CA ARG A 366 -10.64 -16.04 -2.08
C ARG A 366 -10.94 -15.30 -3.40
N LYS A 367 -10.23 -15.61 -4.48
CA LYS A 367 -10.51 -15.02 -5.81
C LYS A 367 -11.91 -15.34 -6.31
N GLN A 368 -12.41 -16.55 -6.07
CA GLN A 368 -13.79 -16.91 -6.43
C GLN A 368 -14.81 -16.07 -5.65
N LYS A 369 -14.62 -15.93 -4.33
CA LYS A 369 -15.47 -15.06 -3.49
C LYS A 369 -15.46 -13.61 -3.99
N LEU A 370 -14.31 -13.06 -4.35
CA LEU A 370 -14.17 -11.71 -4.90
C LEU A 370 -14.96 -11.53 -6.21
N LYS A 371 -14.92 -12.52 -7.10
CA LYS A 371 -15.72 -12.51 -8.34
C LYS A 371 -17.22 -12.54 -8.07
N GLU A 372 -17.66 -13.33 -7.12
CA GLU A 372 -19.08 -13.40 -6.73
C GLU A 372 -19.57 -12.07 -6.15
N MET A 373 -18.77 -11.44 -5.28
CA MET A 373 -19.06 -10.10 -4.74
C MET A 373 -19.11 -9.04 -5.85
N ALA A 374 -18.16 -9.08 -6.79
CA ALA A 374 -18.14 -8.14 -7.92
C ALA A 374 -19.38 -8.32 -8.84
N ALA A 375 -19.78 -9.55 -9.12
CA ALA A 375 -20.96 -9.84 -9.92
C ALA A 375 -22.25 -9.32 -9.27
N ALA A 376 -22.37 -9.33 -7.95
CA ALA A 376 -23.50 -8.77 -7.22
C ALA A 376 -23.58 -7.22 -7.37
N ILE A 377 -22.44 -6.54 -7.52
CA ILE A 377 -22.36 -5.08 -7.68
C ILE A 377 -22.56 -4.63 -9.12
N GLU A 378 -22.24 -5.49 -10.10
CA GLU A 378 -22.23 -5.15 -11.53
C GLU A 378 -23.49 -4.41 -12.04
N PRO A 379 -24.73 -4.78 -11.67
CA PRO A 379 -25.92 -4.05 -12.13
C PRO A 379 -25.92 -2.56 -11.75
N ARG A 380 -25.36 -2.21 -10.59
CA ARG A 380 -25.24 -0.82 -10.08
C ARG A 380 -24.08 -0.06 -10.75
N ALA A 381 -23.04 -0.78 -11.16
CA ALA A 381 -21.87 -0.24 -11.84
C ALA A 381 -22.12 0.12 -13.32
N ARG A 382 -23.23 -0.38 -13.93
CA ARG A 382 -23.60 -0.08 -15.31
C ARG A 382 -23.94 1.40 -15.45
N SER A 383 -23.23 2.04 -16.35
CA SER A 383 -23.11 3.48 -16.54
C SER A 383 -24.45 4.23 -16.65
N VAL A 384 -24.67 5.17 -15.74
CA VAL A 384 -25.46 6.37 -16.03
C VAL A 384 -24.44 7.41 -16.53
N LYS A 385 -24.47 7.75 -17.85
CA LYS A 385 -23.58 8.80 -18.37
C LYS A 385 -23.89 10.14 -17.69
N ALA A 386 -22.84 10.89 -17.32
CA ALA A 386 -22.98 12.27 -16.89
C ALA A 386 -23.85 13.04 -17.89
N ALA A 387 -24.81 13.80 -17.42
CA ALA A 387 -25.42 14.86 -18.21
C ALA A 387 -24.27 15.80 -18.59
N THR A 388 -24.00 15.96 -19.88
CA THR A 388 -22.83 16.57 -20.49
C THR A 388 -22.49 17.92 -19.85
N THR A 389 -21.66 17.93 -18.82
CA THR A 389 -20.96 19.11 -18.32
C THR A 389 -19.51 18.92 -18.68
N GLN A 390 -19.05 19.58 -19.73
CA GLN A 390 -17.64 19.58 -20.11
C GLN A 390 -16.86 20.29 -19.00
N VAL A 391 -16.24 19.51 -18.12
CA VAL A 391 -15.10 20.01 -17.34
C VAL A 391 -13.97 20.17 -18.33
N THR A 392 -13.74 21.38 -18.80
CA THR A 392 -12.66 21.71 -19.72
C THR A 392 -11.34 21.45 -18.97
N PRO A 393 -10.43 20.58 -19.47
CA PRO A 393 -9.09 20.48 -18.89
C PRO A 393 -8.44 21.87 -18.98
N VAL A 394 -7.95 22.36 -17.86
CA VAL A 394 -7.12 23.57 -17.85
C VAL A 394 -5.81 23.18 -18.51
N GLU A 395 -5.65 23.56 -19.80
CA GLU A 395 -4.38 23.47 -20.52
C GLU A 395 -3.29 24.22 -19.72
N GLU A 396 -2.16 23.56 -19.60
CA GLU A 396 -0.93 24.09 -19.01
C GLU A 396 -0.46 25.36 -19.75
N ALA A 397 -0.78 26.51 -19.20
CA ALA A 397 -0.15 27.76 -19.55
C ALA A 397 0.82 28.20 -18.45
N VAL A 398 1.91 27.42 -18.22
CA VAL A 398 3.08 27.92 -17.49
C VAL A 398 4.34 27.16 -17.94
N LEU A 399 4.87 27.57 -19.10
CA LEU A 399 6.31 27.46 -19.38
C LEU A 399 6.68 28.66 -20.29
N ALA A 400 6.70 29.84 -19.73
CA ALA A 400 7.45 30.98 -20.23
C ALA A 400 7.36 32.14 -19.22
N ARG A 401 8.22 32.11 -18.21
CA ARG A 401 8.86 33.31 -17.61
C ARG A 401 9.94 32.87 -16.63
#